data_16fdd30ade8e29095393c3b9c189cad7
#
_entry.id   16fdd30ade8e29095393c3b9c189cad7
#
_cell.length_a   1.000
_cell.length_b   1.000
_cell.length_c   1.000
_cell.angle_alpha   90.00
_cell.angle_beta   90.00
_cell.angle_gamma   90.00
#
_symmetry.space_group_name_H-M   'P 1'
#
loop_
_entity.id
_entity.type
_entity.pdbx_description
1 polymer ?
#
loop_
_entity_poly.entity_id
_entity_poly.type
_entity_poly.pdbx_seq_one_letter_code
_entity_poly.pdbx_strand_id
1 'polypeptide(L)'
;MILTEKGERVRSKSEKILADYFYRNKIAYKYECALHLKGYGMVYPDFTFLSRKTKQEIYWEHDGRMDDSVYAQNAVRKILAYEENGIYPGESLNLTFETEKNVLNTRIIERLVHRYLL
;
A
#
# COMPACT_ATOMS: atom_id res chain seq x y z
N MET A 1 6.49 -3.24 18.72
CA MET A 1 5.29 -3.09 17.92
C MET A 1 4.88 -1.64 17.87
N ILE A 2 4.47 -1.15 16.72
CA ILE A 2 4.28 0.28 16.48
C ILE A 2 2.78 0.56 16.41
N LEU A 3 2.31 1.55 17.18
CA LEU A 3 0.91 1.95 17.18
C LEU A 3 0.71 3.19 16.31
N THR A 4 -0.35 3.17 15.50
CA THR A 4 -0.79 4.33 14.73
C THR A 4 -1.67 5.24 15.61
N GLU A 5 -1.93 6.46 15.14
CA GLU A 5 -2.81 7.39 15.83
C GLU A 5 -4.25 6.85 15.92
N LYS A 6 -4.67 6.04 14.95
CA LYS A 6 -5.99 5.39 14.97
C LYS A 6 -6.04 4.23 15.99
N GLY A 7 -4.89 3.77 16.47
CA GLY A 7 -4.79 2.70 17.45
C GLY A 7 -4.48 1.33 16.88
N GLU A 8 -4.15 1.24 15.61
CA GLU A 8 -3.78 -0.02 14.99
C GLU A 8 -2.32 -0.36 15.24
N ARG A 9 -2.02 -1.64 15.27
CA ARG A 9 -0.64 -2.12 15.33
C ARG A 9 -0.15 -2.38 13.92
N VAL A 10 0.94 -1.71 13.56
CA VAL A 10 1.56 -1.87 12.24
C VAL A 10 2.97 -2.43 12.39
N ARG A 11 3.54 -2.91 11.29
CA ARG A 11 4.80 -3.67 11.28
C ARG A 11 6.04 -2.82 11.09
N SER A 12 5.89 -1.59 10.60
CA SER A 12 7.04 -0.73 10.31
C SER A 12 6.72 0.72 10.57
N LYS A 13 7.78 1.54 10.72
CA LYS A 13 7.64 2.99 10.86
C LYS A 13 7.01 3.61 9.63
N SER A 14 7.32 3.10 8.45
CA SER A 14 6.76 3.60 7.19
C SER A 14 5.26 3.36 7.12
N GLU A 15 4.79 2.19 7.57
CA GLU A 15 3.36 1.93 7.64
C GLU A 15 2.66 2.88 8.62
N LYS A 16 3.32 3.20 9.73
CA LYS A 16 2.78 4.19 10.67
C LYS A 16 2.68 5.57 10.01
N ILE A 17 3.71 6.00 9.29
CA ILE A 17 3.70 7.30 8.60
C ILE A 17 2.54 7.35 7.61
N LEU A 18 2.35 6.31 6.82
CA LEU A 18 1.24 6.21 5.86
C LEU A 18 -0.11 6.24 6.58
N ALA A 19 -0.30 5.36 7.55
CA ALA A 19 -1.56 5.25 8.29
C ALA A 19 -1.93 6.56 8.98
N ASP A 20 -0.97 7.20 9.64
CA ASP A 20 -1.20 8.47 10.33
C ASP A 20 -1.55 9.58 9.34
N TYR A 21 -0.91 9.61 8.17
CA TYR A 21 -1.24 10.56 7.11
C TYR A 21 -2.68 10.40 6.67
N PHE A 22 -3.11 9.17 6.39
CA PHE A 22 -4.49 8.91 5.98
C PHE A 22 -5.48 9.31 7.06
N TYR A 23 -5.18 8.94 8.30
CA TYR A 23 -6.06 9.25 9.43
C TYR A 23 -6.20 10.76 9.65
N ARG A 24 -5.10 11.51 9.64
CA ARG A 24 -5.10 12.96 9.81
C ARG A 24 -5.85 13.67 8.71
N ASN A 25 -5.83 13.13 7.51
CA ASN A 25 -6.50 13.71 6.35
C ASN A 25 -7.89 13.13 6.10
N LYS A 26 -8.43 12.41 7.07
CA LYS A 26 -9.79 11.84 7.05
C LYS A 26 -10.03 10.93 5.84
N ILE A 27 -9.01 10.19 5.44
CA ILE A 27 -9.09 9.20 4.38
C ILE A 27 -9.33 7.84 5.03
N ALA A 28 -10.52 7.27 4.80
CA ALA A 28 -10.87 5.98 5.35
C ALA A 28 -10.08 4.86 4.67
N TYR A 29 -9.53 3.95 5.45
CA TYR A 29 -8.78 2.81 4.95
C TYR A 29 -8.98 1.60 5.84
N LYS A 30 -8.67 0.42 5.29
CA LYS A 30 -8.53 -0.82 6.05
C LYS A 30 -7.08 -1.26 5.97
N TYR A 31 -6.54 -1.69 7.11
CA TYR A 31 -5.17 -2.17 7.20
C TYR A 31 -5.14 -3.69 7.07
N GLU A 32 -4.32 -4.22 6.17
CA GLU A 32 -4.13 -5.66 5.95
C GLU A 32 -5.43 -6.46 5.75
N CYS A 33 -6.37 -5.89 5.00
CA CYS A 33 -7.61 -6.58 4.64
C CYS A 33 -7.32 -7.65 3.58
N ALA A 34 -7.83 -8.86 3.79
CA ALA A 34 -7.53 -9.99 2.91
C ALA A 34 -8.08 -9.80 1.50
N LEU A 35 -7.28 -10.18 0.50
CA LEU A 35 -7.66 -10.16 -0.90
C LEU A 35 -7.16 -11.45 -1.56
N HIS A 36 -8.05 -12.16 -2.24
CA HIS A 36 -7.67 -13.37 -2.97
C HIS A 36 -7.27 -13.01 -4.40
N LEU A 37 -6.04 -13.41 -4.79
CA LEU A 37 -5.58 -13.27 -6.16
C LEU A 37 -5.60 -14.64 -6.83
N LYS A 38 -6.43 -14.79 -7.84
CA LYS A 38 -6.58 -16.05 -8.58
C LYS A 38 -5.22 -16.47 -9.16
N GLY A 39 -4.85 -17.72 -8.93
CA GLY A 39 -3.58 -18.27 -9.40
C GLY A 39 -2.39 -17.98 -8.50
N TYR A 40 -2.58 -17.21 -7.44
CA TYR A 40 -1.49 -16.84 -6.51
C TYR A 40 -1.83 -17.22 -5.06
N GLY A 41 -3.02 -16.82 -4.59
CA GLY A 41 -3.47 -17.05 -3.23
C GLY A 41 -3.88 -15.77 -2.52
N MET A 42 -3.98 -15.85 -1.19
CA MET A 42 -4.36 -14.69 -0.38
C MET A 42 -3.20 -13.72 -0.24
N VAL A 43 -3.51 -12.44 -0.42
CA VAL A 43 -2.60 -11.34 -0.11
C VAL A 43 -3.29 -10.40 0.88
N TYR A 44 -2.49 -9.60 1.56
CA TYR A 44 -2.98 -8.63 2.55
C TYR A 44 -2.36 -7.28 2.20
N PRO A 45 -2.97 -6.55 1.24
CA PRO A 45 -2.45 -5.22 0.90
C PRO A 45 -2.29 -4.39 2.17
N ASP A 46 -1.23 -3.61 2.25
CA ASP A 46 -0.99 -2.81 3.46
C ASP A 46 -2.20 -1.93 3.76
N PHE A 47 -2.76 -1.30 2.73
CA PHE A 47 -3.98 -0.49 2.88
C PHE A 47 -4.95 -0.75 1.73
N THR A 48 -6.24 -0.74 2.05
CA THR A 48 -7.32 -0.84 1.07
C THR A 48 -8.25 0.35 1.25
N PHE A 49 -8.58 1.02 0.15
CA PHE A 49 -9.45 2.18 0.11
C PHE A 49 -10.63 1.91 -0.82
N LEU A 50 -11.74 2.61 -0.59
CA LEU A 50 -12.84 2.62 -1.53
C LEU A 50 -12.87 3.98 -2.24
N SER A 51 -12.69 3.97 -3.55
CA SER A 51 -12.77 5.19 -4.34
C SER A 51 -14.19 5.73 -4.33
N ARG A 52 -14.35 7.01 -3.96
CA ARG A 52 -15.67 7.66 -3.99
C ARG A 52 -16.16 7.88 -5.42
N LYS A 53 -15.23 8.08 -6.36
CA LYS A 53 -15.56 8.35 -7.76
C LYS A 53 -16.01 7.10 -8.50
N THR A 54 -15.21 6.02 -8.41
CA THR A 54 -15.43 4.81 -9.19
C THR A 54 -16.20 3.73 -8.44
N LYS A 55 -16.32 3.86 -7.11
CA LYS A 55 -16.90 2.86 -6.22
C LYS A 55 -16.12 1.54 -6.22
N GLN A 56 -14.87 1.58 -6.68
CA GLN A 56 -13.97 0.43 -6.71
C GLN A 56 -12.93 0.52 -5.62
N GLU A 57 -12.40 -0.63 -5.21
CA GLU A 57 -11.32 -0.68 -4.24
C GLU A 57 -10.00 -0.29 -4.88
N ILE A 58 -9.17 0.41 -4.11
CA ILE A 58 -7.80 0.77 -4.46
C ILE A 58 -6.90 0.18 -3.39
N TYR A 59 -5.86 -0.52 -3.82
CA TYR A 59 -4.91 -1.18 -2.94
C TYR A 59 -3.61 -0.41 -2.90
N TRP A 60 -2.98 -0.38 -1.74
CA TRP A 60 -1.69 0.28 -1.56
C TRP A 60 -0.72 -0.69 -0.92
N GLU A 61 0.38 -0.96 -1.60
CA GLU A 61 1.47 -1.79 -1.07
C GLU A 61 2.71 -0.92 -0.89
N HIS A 62 3.28 -0.96 0.30
CA HIS A 62 4.54 -0.28 0.58
C HIS A 62 5.66 -1.31 0.62
N ASP A 63 6.56 -1.27 -0.36
CA ASP A 63 7.67 -2.19 -0.48
C ASP A 63 8.93 -1.55 0.11
N GLY A 64 9.17 -1.80 1.37
CA GLY A 64 10.13 -1.07 2.19
C GLY A 64 11.57 -1.59 2.16
N ARG A 65 11.85 -2.67 1.43
CA ARG A 65 13.16 -3.30 1.43
C ARG A 65 13.58 -3.74 0.04
N MET A 66 13.45 -2.83 -0.93
CA MET A 66 13.70 -3.16 -2.34
C MET A 66 15.19 -3.37 -2.67
N ASP A 67 16.09 -3.05 -1.77
CA ASP A 67 17.51 -3.40 -1.89
C ASP A 67 17.86 -4.78 -1.29
N ASP A 68 16.89 -5.48 -0.72
CA ASP A 68 17.03 -6.89 -0.35
C ASP A 68 16.56 -7.73 -1.55
N SER A 69 17.45 -8.55 -2.11
CA SER A 69 17.16 -9.25 -3.36
C SER A 69 16.01 -10.25 -3.25
N VAL A 70 15.90 -10.97 -2.15
CA VAL A 70 14.79 -11.92 -1.93
C VAL A 70 13.47 -11.18 -1.78
N TYR A 71 13.46 -10.13 -0.98
CA TYR A 71 12.29 -9.28 -0.80
C TYR A 71 11.82 -8.69 -2.13
N ALA A 72 12.75 -8.15 -2.92
CA ALA A 72 12.43 -7.53 -4.20
C ALA A 72 11.85 -8.53 -5.19
N GLN A 73 12.39 -9.75 -5.25
CA GLN A 73 11.86 -10.81 -6.12
C GLN A 73 10.43 -11.18 -5.73
N ASN A 74 10.17 -11.29 -4.43
CA ASN A 74 8.82 -11.58 -3.94
C ASN A 74 7.85 -10.44 -4.23
N ALA A 75 8.29 -9.19 -4.11
CA ALA A 75 7.49 -8.02 -4.44
C ALA A 75 7.10 -8.03 -5.93
N VAL A 76 8.06 -8.32 -6.81
CA VAL A 76 7.78 -8.41 -8.25
C VAL A 76 6.76 -9.50 -8.55
N ARG A 77 6.92 -10.68 -7.95
CA ARG A 77 5.97 -11.79 -8.14
C ARG A 77 4.56 -11.41 -7.71
N LYS A 78 4.44 -10.70 -6.59
CA LYS A 78 3.14 -10.24 -6.10
C LYS A 78 2.52 -9.22 -7.06
N ILE A 79 3.30 -8.27 -7.55
CA ILE A 79 2.82 -7.27 -8.51
C ILE A 79 2.32 -7.96 -9.79
N LEU A 80 3.05 -8.94 -10.30
CA LEU A 80 2.61 -9.70 -11.47
C LEU A 80 1.29 -10.43 -11.20
N ALA A 81 1.10 -10.97 -10.01
CA ALA A 81 -0.14 -11.62 -9.62
C ALA A 81 -1.31 -10.62 -9.57
N TYR A 82 -1.08 -9.41 -9.07
CA TYR A 82 -2.07 -8.34 -9.14
C TYR A 82 -2.47 -8.07 -10.58
N GLU A 83 -1.48 -7.90 -11.47
CA GLU A 83 -1.73 -7.60 -12.87
C GLU A 83 -2.53 -8.69 -13.56
N GLU A 84 -2.23 -9.96 -13.28
CA GLU A 84 -2.98 -11.09 -13.81
C GLU A 84 -4.44 -11.11 -13.33
N ASN A 85 -4.73 -10.42 -12.25
CA ASN A 85 -6.08 -10.26 -11.72
C ASN A 85 -6.71 -8.91 -12.08
N GLY A 86 -6.14 -8.19 -13.05
CA GLY A 86 -6.69 -6.94 -13.53
C GLY A 86 -6.47 -5.75 -12.60
N ILE A 87 -5.53 -5.87 -11.67
CA ILE A 87 -5.20 -4.82 -10.70
C ILE A 87 -3.83 -4.27 -11.08
N TYR A 88 -3.81 -3.09 -11.71
CA TYR A 88 -2.60 -2.57 -12.34
C TYR A 88 -1.97 -1.44 -11.52
N PRO A 89 -0.62 -1.42 -11.43
CA PRO A 89 0.08 -0.29 -10.84
C PRO A 89 -0.29 1.01 -11.53
N GLY A 90 -0.56 2.03 -10.74
CA GLY A 90 -0.97 3.33 -11.27
C GLY A 90 -2.46 3.44 -11.57
N GLU A 91 -3.23 2.39 -11.38
CA GLU A 91 -4.69 2.40 -11.46
C GLU A 91 -5.29 2.05 -10.11
N SER A 92 -5.62 0.77 -9.91
CA SER A 92 -6.17 0.30 -8.63
C SER A 92 -5.10 -0.20 -7.66
N LEU A 93 -3.84 -0.14 -8.02
CA LEU A 93 -2.72 -0.51 -7.17
C LEU A 93 -1.73 0.65 -7.07
N ASN A 94 -1.57 1.17 -5.86
CA ASN A 94 -0.57 2.18 -5.53
C ASN A 94 0.62 1.49 -4.90
N LEU A 95 1.81 1.84 -5.38
CA LEU A 95 3.05 1.30 -4.87
C LEU A 95 3.94 2.42 -4.34
N THR A 96 4.47 2.23 -3.15
CA THR A 96 5.57 3.05 -2.63
C THR A 96 6.73 2.14 -2.29
N PHE A 97 7.93 2.66 -2.40
CA PHE A 97 9.15 1.87 -2.25
C PHE A 97 10.13 2.55 -1.33
N GLU A 98 10.92 1.73 -0.65
CA GLU A 98 12.09 2.22 0.09
C GLU A 98 13.28 1.30 -0.14
N THR A 99 14.44 1.90 -0.09
CA THR A 99 15.72 1.20 0.09
C THR A 99 16.39 1.81 1.31
N GLU A 100 17.52 1.28 1.73
CA GLU A 100 18.27 1.83 2.85
C GLU A 100 18.61 3.30 2.64
N LYS A 101 18.90 3.70 1.38
CA LYS A 101 19.30 5.08 1.05
C LYS A 101 18.14 5.99 0.65
N ASN A 102 17.01 5.43 0.27
CA ASN A 102 15.86 6.18 -0.23
C ASN A 102 14.64 5.87 0.64
N VAL A 103 14.38 6.73 1.60
CA VAL A 103 13.30 6.53 2.54
C VAL A 103 12.01 7.21 2.06
N LEU A 104 10.89 6.72 2.56
CA LEU A 104 9.57 7.27 2.27
C LEU A 104 9.51 8.74 2.69
N ASN A 105 8.98 9.60 1.81
CA ASN A 105 8.77 11.00 2.14
C ASN A 105 7.31 11.40 1.97
N THR A 106 6.89 12.38 2.79
CA THR A 106 5.49 12.79 2.85
C THR A 106 5.00 13.47 1.57
N ARG A 107 5.90 14.09 0.79
CA ARG A 107 5.51 14.71 -0.49
C ARG A 107 5.01 13.69 -1.50
N ILE A 108 5.65 12.51 -1.54
CA ILE A 108 5.21 11.43 -2.42
C ILE A 108 3.86 10.89 -1.97
N ILE A 109 3.67 10.72 -0.67
CA ILE A 109 2.38 10.29 -0.12
C ILE A 109 1.28 11.28 -0.53
N GLU A 110 1.51 12.57 -0.33
CA GLU A 110 0.57 13.61 -0.67
C GLU A 110 0.19 13.58 -2.15
N ARG A 111 1.19 13.46 -3.04
CA ARG A 111 0.95 13.38 -4.49
C ARG A 111 0.10 12.18 -4.87
N LEU A 112 0.41 11.02 -4.31
CA LEU A 112 -0.33 9.80 -4.61
C LEU A 112 -1.75 9.85 -4.06
N VAL A 113 -1.94 10.41 -2.88
CA VAL A 113 -3.26 10.60 -2.30
C VAL A 113 -4.11 11.52 -3.18
N HIS A 114 -3.56 12.65 -3.63
CA HIS A 114 -4.27 13.55 -4.53
C HIS A 114 -4.60 12.89 -5.86
N ARG A 115 -3.66 12.11 -6.39
CA ARG A 115 -3.85 11.44 -7.69
C ARG A 115 -4.92 10.37 -7.65
N TYR A 116 -4.96 9.57 -6.60
CA TYR A 116 -5.72 8.33 -6.61
C TYR A 116 -6.88 8.27 -5.62
N LEU A 117 -6.86 9.08 -4.57
CA LEU A 117 -7.83 8.96 -3.49
C LEU A 117 -8.74 10.19 -3.30
N LEU A 118 -8.41 11.30 -3.91
CA LEU A 118 -9.21 12.53 -3.77
C LEU A 118 -9.90 12.97 -5.06
#